data_165b29722eb6a902fabb8bd4c044bb14
#
_entry.id   165b29722eb6a902fabb8bd4c044bb14
#
_cell.length_a   1.000
_cell.length_b   1.000
_cell.length_c   1.000
_cell.angle_alpha   90.00
_cell.angle_beta   90.00
_cell.angle_gamma   90.00
#
_symmetry.space_group_name_H-M   'P 1'
#
loop_
_entity.id
_entity.type
_entity.pdbx_description
1 polymer ?
#
loop_
_entity_poly.entity_id
_entity_poly.type
_entity_poly.pdbx_seq_one_letter_code
_entity_poly.pdbx_strand_id
1 'polypeptide(L)'
;MAARTLSQGESIKVIDYRCKAGPADQPFPEMHLSFSVSYVRKGSFGYRTRGKSFELVAGSILVGHPGDEYMCTHHHAVGDECLSFQLAPELAESIGGRSSIWRTGSVPPLPEMMVLGELAQAAADGRSDIAVDEVGMLFASRFIEVVSGRKRGRSQAGALDRRRAVKAALWIDAHSHESVHLESAASEVGLRPFHFLRLFARVLGVTPHQYLVRSRLRRAARLLAEGASSITDIAFDVGFGDLSNFVRTFHRAAGVSPGRFRRAAKGDRKILQERLAEAVAG
;
A
#
# COMPACT_ATOMS: atom_id res chain seq x y z
N MET A 1 16.57 3.27 -11.84
CA MET A 1 15.52 3.75 -10.89
C MET A 1 15.58 5.26 -10.85
N ALA A 2 14.44 5.97 -10.99
CA ALA A 2 14.35 7.41 -10.78
C ALA A 2 13.82 7.66 -9.36
N ALA A 3 14.51 8.50 -8.60
CA ALA A 3 14.11 8.92 -7.26
C ALA A 3 13.97 10.45 -7.23
N ARG A 4 12.80 10.93 -6.82
CA ARG A 4 12.50 12.35 -6.68
C ARG A 4 12.18 12.66 -5.23
N THR A 5 12.98 13.49 -4.58
CA THR A 5 12.67 14.01 -3.24
C THR A 5 11.53 15.02 -3.37
N LEU A 6 10.43 14.78 -2.66
CA LEU A 6 9.25 15.64 -2.63
C LEU A 6 9.26 16.60 -1.44
N SER A 7 9.77 16.13 -0.30
CA SER A 7 9.95 16.91 0.92
C SER A 7 11.19 16.41 1.67
N GLN A 8 11.89 17.33 2.33
CA GLN A 8 13.04 17.01 3.16
C GLN A 8 13.01 17.92 4.40
N GLY A 9 12.35 17.42 5.46
CA GLY A 9 12.35 18.03 6.77
C GLY A 9 13.36 17.36 7.72
N GLU A 10 13.46 17.87 8.93
CA GLU A 10 14.35 17.32 9.98
C GLU A 10 13.87 15.92 10.43
N SER A 11 12.57 15.72 10.55
CA SER A 11 11.99 14.47 11.08
C SER A 11 11.63 13.46 10.01
N ILE A 12 11.29 13.91 8.80
CA ILE A 12 10.82 13.05 7.71
C ILE A 12 11.30 13.55 6.35
N LYS A 13 11.72 12.61 5.51
CA LYS A 13 12.00 12.83 4.10
C LYS A 13 11.03 11.99 3.27
N VAL A 14 10.44 12.58 2.24
CA VAL A 14 9.51 11.89 1.34
C VAL A 14 10.10 11.79 -0.05
N ILE A 15 10.15 10.56 -0.56
CA ILE A 15 10.74 10.25 -1.87
C ILE A 15 9.73 9.50 -2.73
N ASP A 16 9.54 9.99 -3.97
CA ASP A 16 8.82 9.30 -5.03
C ASP A 16 9.81 8.45 -5.85
N TYR A 17 9.70 7.13 -5.72
CA TYR A 17 10.49 6.17 -6.48
C TYR A 17 9.69 5.66 -7.68
N ARG A 18 10.30 5.73 -8.87
CA ARG A 18 9.78 5.15 -10.11
C ARG A 18 10.83 4.25 -10.74
N CYS A 19 10.63 2.97 -10.64
CA CYS A 19 11.50 1.96 -11.23
C CYS A 19 10.98 1.58 -12.62
N LYS A 20 11.88 1.38 -13.57
CA LYS A 20 11.58 0.87 -14.93
C LYS A 20 12.23 -0.50 -15.16
N ALA A 21 12.86 -1.07 -14.14
CA ALA A 21 13.52 -2.38 -14.25
C ALA A 21 12.51 -3.48 -14.58
N GLY A 22 12.96 -4.45 -15.34
CA GLY A 22 12.17 -5.59 -15.78
C GLY A 22 12.90 -6.92 -15.61
N PRO A 23 12.36 -8.02 -16.13
CA PRO A 23 12.91 -9.37 -15.93
C PRO A 23 14.33 -9.59 -16.48
N ALA A 24 14.78 -8.74 -17.39
CA ALA A 24 16.13 -8.82 -17.97
C ALA A 24 17.18 -8.07 -17.16
N ASP A 25 16.77 -7.20 -16.22
CA ASP A 25 17.70 -6.41 -15.42
C ASP A 25 18.25 -7.25 -14.27
N GLN A 26 19.56 -7.12 -14.02
CA GLN A 26 20.20 -7.81 -12.91
C GLN A 26 19.95 -7.06 -11.60
N PRO A 27 19.43 -7.74 -10.57
CA PRO A 27 19.26 -7.14 -9.26
C PRO A 27 20.62 -6.93 -8.59
N PHE A 28 20.73 -5.86 -7.82
CA PHE A 28 21.94 -5.53 -7.04
C PHE A 28 21.58 -5.24 -5.58
N PRO A 29 22.50 -5.48 -4.65
CA PRO A 29 22.29 -5.19 -3.25
C PRO A 29 22.30 -3.67 -2.98
N GLU A 30 21.36 -3.24 -2.16
CA GLU A 30 21.22 -1.88 -1.65
C GLU A 30 21.13 -1.91 -0.12
N MET A 31 21.24 -0.76 0.54
CA MET A 31 21.17 -0.65 1.99
C MET A 31 20.14 0.41 2.41
N HIS A 32 19.33 0.10 3.41
CA HIS A 32 18.48 1.09 4.05
C HIS A 32 19.32 2.04 4.91
N LEU A 33 19.24 3.34 4.63
CA LEU A 33 19.96 4.38 5.38
C LEU A 33 19.15 4.97 6.53
N SER A 34 17.83 4.71 6.58
CA SER A 34 16.91 5.25 7.57
C SER A 34 15.80 4.24 7.88
N PHE A 35 15.08 4.47 8.97
CA PHE A 35 13.76 3.86 9.15
C PHE A 35 12.87 4.32 8.00
N SER A 36 12.17 3.40 7.35
CA SER A 36 11.29 3.77 6.25
C SER A 36 10.06 2.90 6.15
N VAL A 37 8.96 3.52 5.73
CA VAL A 37 7.74 2.85 5.30
C VAL A 37 7.42 3.34 3.90
N SER A 38 7.36 2.41 2.93
CA SER A 38 7.17 2.74 1.53
C SER A 38 5.90 2.09 1.01
N TYR A 39 4.97 2.90 0.52
CA TYR A 39 3.71 2.46 -0.05
C TYR A 39 3.89 2.13 -1.53
N VAL A 40 3.66 0.87 -1.91
CA VAL A 40 3.66 0.43 -3.31
C VAL A 40 2.35 0.86 -3.94
N ARG A 41 2.39 1.85 -4.83
CA ARG A 41 1.20 2.41 -5.47
C ARG A 41 0.86 1.73 -6.80
N LYS A 42 1.88 1.20 -7.51
CA LYS A 42 1.71 0.57 -8.82
C LYS A 42 2.78 -0.48 -9.07
N GLY A 43 2.43 -1.48 -9.88
CA GLY A 43 3.36 -2.53 -10.28
C GLY A 43 3.56 -3.59 -9.21
N SER A 44 4.66 -4.32 -9.35
CA SER A 44 5.07 -5.37 -8.42
C SER A 44 6.56 -5.63 -8.52
N PHE A 45 7.17 -6.04 -7.42
CA PHE A 45 8.57 -6.48 -7.36
C PHE A 45 8.78 -7.48 -6.24
N GLY A 46 9.78 -8.35 -6.41
CA GLY A 46 10.31 -9.18 -5.34
C GLY A 46 11.25 -8.37 -4.47
N TYR A 47 11.22 -8.59 -3.16
CA TYR A 47 12.06 -7.90 -2.18
C TYR A 47 12.71 -8.92 -1.26
N ARG A 48 14.03 -8.89 -1.17
CA ARG A 48 14.82 -9.77 -0.29
C ARG A 48 15.55 -8.94 0.74
N THR A 49 15.41 -9.29 2.00
CA THR A 49 16.16 -8.70 3.11
C THR A 49 16.27 -9.71 4.24
N ARG A 50 17.39 -9.74 4.97
CA ARG A 50 17.59 -10.56 6.16
C ARG A 50 17.26 -12.04 5.93
N GLY A 51 17.63 -12.59 4.76
CA GLY A 51 17.37 -13.98 4.37
C GLY A 51 15.90 -14.32 4.08
N LYS A 52 15.00 -13.32 4.03
CA LYS A 52 13.58 -13.49 3.70
C LYS A 52 13.28 -12.90 2.33
N SER A 53 12.30 -13.51 1.63
CA SER A 53 11.81 -13.03 0.34
C SER A 53 10.33 -12.70 0.45
N PHE A 54 9.94 -11.59 -0.16
CA PHE A 54 8.58 -11.07 -0.21
C PHE A 54 8.20 -10.75 -1.65
N GLU A 55 6.92 -10.83 -1.97
CA GLU A 55 6.37 -10.31 -3.22
C GLU A 55 5.49 -9.12 -2.88
N LEU A 56 5.86 -7.94 -3.38
CA LEU A 56 5.13 -6.71 -3.17
C LEU A 56 4.30 -6.41 -4.40
N VAL A 57 3.06 -6.05 -4.16
CA VAL A 57 2.07 -5.62 -5.15
C VAL A 57 1.47 -4.30 -4.72
N ALA A 58 0.75 -3.63 -5.61
CA ALA A 58 0.08 -2.38 -5.26
C ALA A 58 -0.75 -2.47 -3.97
N GLY A 59 -0.54 -1.56 -3.02
CA GLY A 59 -1.09 -1.56 -1.66
C GLY A 59 -0.20 -2.24 -0.61
N SER A 60 0.85 -2.96 -1.00
CA SER A 60 1.85 -3.49 -0.06
C SER A 60 2.67 -2.35 0.54
N ILE A 61 3.26 -2.62 1.71
CA ILE A 61 4.18 -1.70 2.38
C ILE A 61 5.53 -2.38 2.53
N LEU A 62 6.59 -1.75 1.99
CA LEU A 62 7.96 -2.12 2.26
C LEU A 62 8.42 -1.40 3.52
N VAL A 63 9.14 -2.11 4.39
CA VAL A 63 9.61 -1.60 5.66
C VAL A 63 11.13 -1.72 5.69
N GLY A 64 11.80 -0.58 5.87
CA GLY A 64 13.26 -0.49 5.96
C GLY A 64 13.73 -0.19 7.37
N HIS A 65 14.83 -0.84 7.76
CA HIS A 65 15.55 -0.57 9.01
C HIS A 65 16.98 -0.13 8.65
N PRO A 66 17.51 0.93 9.26
CA PRO A 66 18.89 1.37 8.99
C PRO A 66 19.91 0.24 9.11
N GLY A 67 20.80 0.13 8.13
CA GLY A 67 21.84 -0.89 8.07
C GLY A 67 21.39 -2.26 7.54
N ASP A 68 20.10 -2.50 7.29
CA ASP A 68 19.66 -3.73 6.65
C ASP A 68 19.95 -3.67 5.13
N GLU A 69 20.69 -4.68 4.63
CA GLU A 69 20.88 -4.90 3.20
C GLU A 69 19.61 -5.48 2.60
N TYR A 70 19.27 -5.03 1.39
CA TYR A 70 18.14 -5.53 0.63
C TYR A 70 18.44 -5.61 -0.87
N MET A 71 17.59 -6.34 -1.58
CA MET A 71 17.66 -6.47 -3.02
C MET A 71 16.24 -6.53 -3.61
N CYS A 72 15.98 -5.67 -4.62
CA CYS A 72 14.74 -5.70 -5.39
C CYS A 72 14.92 -6.54 -6.66
N THR A 73 13.88 -7.30 -7.05
CA THR A 73 13.84 -8.11 -8.26
C THR A 73 12.56 -7.87 -9.04
N HIS A 74 12.62 -7.83 -10.38
CA HIS A 74 11.49 -7.51 -11.25
C HIS A 74 11.15 -8.69 -12.20
N HIS A 75 10.98 -9.89 -11.64
CA HIS A 75 10.76 -11.11 -12.43
C HIS A 75 9.37 -11.24 -13.07
N HIS A 76 8.39 -10.42 -12.66
CA HIS A 76 6.99 -10.62 -13.00
C HIS A 76 6.39 -9.51 -13.87
N ALA A 77 6.90 -8.30 -13.76
CA ALA A 77 6.40 -7.13 -14.46
C ALA A 77 7.52 -6.11 -14.66
N VAL A 78 7.33 -5.20 -15.60
CA VAL A 78 8.21 -4.07 -15.83
C VAL A 78 7.73 -2.90 -14.98
N GLY A 79 8.60 -2.45 -14.10
CA GLY A 79 8.44 -1.24 -13.33
C GLY A 79 7.50 -1.34 -12.14
N ASP A 80 7.79 -0.48 -11.19
CA ASP A 80 6.97 -0.23 -10.03
C ASP A 80 7.07 1.24 -9.61
N GLU A 81 6.13 1.67 -8.81
CA GLU A 81 6.10 3.01 -8.25
C GLU A 81 5.84 2.93 -6.74
N CYS A 82 6.72 3.57 -5.96
CA CYS A 82 6.65 3.58 -4.51
C CYS A 82 6.76 5.01 -3.96
N LEU A 83 5.92 5.34 -2.99
CA LEU A 83 6.07 6.54 -2.20
C LEU A 83 6.69 6.16 -0.84
N SER A 84 7.91 6.64 -0.59
CA SER A 84 8.70 6.27 0.59
C SER A 84 8.76 7.42 1.59
N PHE A 85 8.44 7.11 2.83
CA PHE A 85 8.57 7.96 3.99
C PHE A 85 9.77 7.49 4.80
N GLN A 86 10.85 8.26 4.77
CA GLN A 86 12.07 8.01 5.51
C GLN A 86 12.04 8.84 6.80
N LEU A 87 12.15 8.19 7.94
CA LEU A 87 11.99 8.80 9.25
C LEU A 87 13.34 8.96 9.94
N ALA A 88 13.53 10.09 10.59
CA ALA A 88 14.61 10.27 11.55
C ALA A 88 14.43 9.32 12.76
N PRO A 89 15.50 8.90 13.43
CA PRO A 89 15.43 8.01 14.59
C PRO A 89 14.46 8.50 15.67
N GLU A 90 14.47 9.78 15.96
CA GLU A 90 13.66 10.43 16.99
C GLU A 90 12.16 10.31 16.68
N LEU A 91 11.78 10.49 15.41
CA LEU A 91 10.40 10.30 14.99
C LEU A 91 10.00 8.82 15.07
N ALA A 92 10.86 7.92 14.59
CA ALA A 92 10.60 6.48 14.62
C ALA A 92 10.41 5.95 16.05
N GLU A 93 11.15 6.49 17.01
CA GLU A 93 10.97 6.20 18.46
C GLU A 93 9.69 6.81 19.01
N SER A 94 9.39 8.08 18.70
CA SER A 94 8.23 8.81 19.23
C SER A 94 6.89 8.19 18.83
N ILE A 95 6.79 7.59 17.62
CA ILE A 95 5.60 6.87 17.17
C ILE A 95 5.49 5.45 17.73
N GLY A 96 6.38 5.05 18.64
CA GLY A 96 6.29 3.79 19.38
C GLY A 96 6.72 2.53 18.62
N GLY A 97 7.46 2.67 17.54
CA GLY A 97 7.92 1.56 16.71
C GLY A 97 8.95 0.67 17.40
N ARG A 98 8.54 -0.50 17.92
CA ARG A 98 9.48 -1.50 18.42
C ARG A 98 10.43 -1.94 17.31
N SER A 99 11.71 -2.18 17.63
CA SER A 99 12.73 -2.65 16.67
C SER A 99 12.26 -3.84 15.81
N SER A 100 11.41 -4.70 16.36
CA SER A 100 10.83 -5.85 15.63
C SER A 100 9.87 -5.45 14.51
N ILE A 101 9.21 -4.30 14.59
CA ILE A 101 8.30 -3.79 13.55
C ILE A 101 9.13 -3.32 12.35
N TRP A 102 10.15 -2.53 12.57
CA TRP A 102 11.05 -2.02 11.55
C TRP A 102 11.81 -3.12 10.81
N ARG A 103 11.92 -4.30 11.41
CA ARG A 103 12.55 -5.50 10.82
C ARG A 103 11.55 -6.46 10.19
N THR A 104 10.33 -6.02 9.91
CA THR A 104 9.29 -6.85 9.29
C THR A 104 9.61 -7.17 7.83
N GLY A 105 10.26 -6.25 7.13
CA GLY A 105 10.61 -6.33 5.71
C GLY A 105 9.45 -5.91 4.81
N SER A 106 8.29 -6.57 4.91
CA SER A 106 7.11 -6.19 4.16
C SER A 106 5.82 -6.49 4.91
N VAL A 107 4.78 -5.73 4.60
CA VAL A 107 3.41 -5.95 5.06
C VAL A 107 2.49 -6.04 3.85
N PRO A 108 1.56 -7.02 3.81
CA PRO A 108 0.62 -7.16 2.71
C PRO A 108 -0.31 -5.94 2.60
N PRO A 109 -1.03 -5.77 1.49
CA PRO A 109 -2.02 -4.71 1.36
C PRO A 109 -3.03 -4.74 2.52
N LEU A 110 -3.09 -3.69 3.32
CA LEU A 110 -3.98 -3.55 4.47
C LEU A 110 -5.04 -2.48 4.18
N PRO A 111 -6.34 -2.74 4.42
CA PRO A 111 -7.39 -1.75 4.16
C PRO A 111 -7.15 -0.44 4.90
N GLU A 112 -6.68 -0.52 6.13
CA GLU A 112 -6.40 0.61 7.02
C GLU A 112 -5.28 1.53 6.51
N MET A 113 -4.39 0.99 5.68
CA MET A 113 -3.23 1.71 5.13
C MET A 113 -3.48 2.26 3.73
N MET A 114 -4.37 1.62 2.96
CA MET A 114 -4.54 1.96 1.54
C MET A 114 -5.12 3.34 1.32
N VAL A 115 -6.12 3.72 2.11
CA VAL A 115 -6.76 5.03 1.96
C VAL A 115 -5.79 6.16 2.32
N LEU A 116 -4.99 5.98 3.38
CA LEU A 116 -3.91 6.93 3.72
C LEU A 116 -2.80 6.94 2.66
N GLY A 117 -2.47 5.78 2.08
CA GLY A 117 -1.51 5.68 0.98
C GLY A 117 -1.96 6.45 -0.26
N GLU A 118 -3.24 6.37 -0.62
CA GLU A 118 -3.78 7.13 -1.75
C GLU A 118 -3.92 8.64 -1.43
N LEU A 119 -4.19 9.00 -0.18
CA LEU A 119 -4.15 10.41 0.26
C LEU A 119 -2.73 10.97 0.16
N ALA A 120 -1.75 10.21 0.63
CA ALA A 120 -0.34 10.58 0.52
C ALA A 120 0.10 10.71 -0.94
N GLN A 121 -0.40 9.82 -1.81
CA GLN A 121 -0.16 9.92 -3.24
C GLN A 121 -0.81 11.16 -3.86
N ALA A 122 -2.05 11.49 -3.47
CA ALA A 122 -2.71 12.70 -3.93
C ALA A 122 -1.92 13.97 -3.52
N ALA A 123 -1.39 14.00 -2.29
CA ALA A 123 -0.52 15.06 -1.82
C ALA A 123 0.79 15.13 -2.62
N ALA A 124 1.43 13.99 -2.89
CA ALA A 124 2.65 13.89 -3.68
C ALA A 124 2.48 14.36 -5.13
N ASP A 125 1.30 14.17 -5.70
CA ASP A 125 0.93 14.59 -7.06
C ASP A 125 0.38 16.03 -7.13
N GLY A 126 0.32 16.76 -6.00
CA GLY A 126 -0.25 18.11 -5.92
C GLY A 126 -1.78 18.15 -6.09
N ARG A 127 -2.47 17.02 -5.88
CA ARG A 127 -3.94 16.89 -5.96
C ARG A 127 -4.63 16.99 -4.60
N SER A 128 -3.89 17.36 -3.57
CA SER A 128 -4.37 17.58 -2.20
C SER A 128 -3.67 18.79 -1.62
N ASP A 129 -4.39 19.58 -0.82
CA ASP A 129 -3.86 20.75 -0.12
C ASP A 129 -3.12 20.40 1.18
N ILE A 130 -2.97 19.09 1.46
CA ILE A 130 -2.21 18.59 2.61
C ILE A 130 -0.73 18.54 2.23
N ALA A 131 0.14 18.97 3.16
CA ALA A 131 1.57 18.81 2.98
C ALA A 131 1.96 17.33 2.98
N VAL A 132 2.85 16.94 2.06
CA VAL A 132 3.21 15.53 1.86
C VAL A 132 3.96 14.92 3.06
N ASP A 133 4.67 15.72 3.82
CA ASP A 133 5.33 15.34 5.07
C ASP A 133 4.30 15.13 6.20
N GLU A 134 3.29 15.98 6.32
CA GLU A 134 2.20 15.83 7.29
C GLU A 134 1.46 14.49 7.09
N VAL A 135 1.04 14.21 5.85
CA VAL A 135 0.38 12.93 5.55
C VAL A 135 1.34 11.73 5.68
N GLY A 136 2.65 11.94 5.45
CA GLY A 136 3.69 10.93 5.67
C GLY A 136 3.83 10.54 7.14
N MET A 137 3.81 11.50 8.05
CA MET A 137 3.80 11.25 9.50
C MET A 137 2.54 10.50 9.94
N LEU A 138 1.37 10.87 9.42
CA LEU A 138 0.11 10.13 9.65
C LEU A 138 0.20 8.68 9.17
N PHE A 139 0.75 8.48 7.97
CA PHE A 139 0.92 7.15 7.39
C PHE A 139 1.84 6.29 8.26
N ALA A 140 2.98 6.83 8.69
CA ALA A 140 3.94 6.12 9.55
C ALA A 140 3.34 5.78 10.93
N SER A 141 2.66 6.72 11.58
CA SER A 141 1.99 6.50 12.87
C SER A 141 0.93 5.40 12.76
N ARG A 142 0.06 5.50 11.75
CA ARG A 142 -0.98 4.50 11.50
C ARG A 142 -0.42 3.12 11.17
N PHE A 143 0.70 3.06 10.44
CA PHE A 143 1.41 1.82 10.17
C PHE A 143 1.82 1.11 11.48
N ILE A 144 2.44 1.83 12.42
CA ILE A 144 2.85 1.27 13.71
C ILE A 144 1.65 0.72 14.49
N GLU A 145 0.55 1.47 14.61
CA GLU A 145 -0.67 1.01 15.29
C GLU A 145 -1.21 -0.30 14.69
N VAL A 146 -1.39 -0.32 13.36
CA VAL A 146 -1.99 -1.45 12.65
C VAL A 146 -1.12 -2.70 12.74
N VAL A 147 0.21 -2.55 12.69
CA VAL A 147 1.14 -3.68 12.66
C VAL A 147 1.45 -4.22 14.05
N SER A 148 1.40 -3.39 15.09
CA SER A 148 1.67 -3.79 16.48
C SER A 148 0.75 -4.91 16.98
N GLY A 149 -0.51 -4.95 16.52
CA GLY A 149 -1.49 -5.96 16.91
C GLY A 149 -1.50 -7.25 16.04
N ARG A 150 -0.66 -7.35 15.00
CA ARG A 150 -0.75 -8.44 14.02
C ARG A 150 0.22 -9.60 14.28
N LYS A 151 -0.29 -10.84 14.17
CA LYS A 151 0.54 -12.06 14.10
C LYS A 151 1.11 -12.24 12.69
N ARG A 152 2.40 -12.50 12.59
CA ARG A 152 3.10 -12.66 11.31
C ARG A 152 2.97 -14.09 10.79
N GLY A 153 2.45 -14.27 9.56
CA GLY A 153 2.49 -15.51 8.80
C GLY A 153 3.78 -15.62 7.97
N ARG A 154 4.39 -16.79 7.91
CA ARG A 154 5.51 -17.09 7.00
C ARG A 154 4.98 -17.71 5.72
N SER A 155 5.32 -17.14 4.55
CA SER A 155 5.07 -17.78 3.26
C SER A 155 6.27 -18.65 2.86
N GLN A 156 6.02 -19.94 2.56
CA GLN A 156 7.00 -20.88 1.98
C GLN A 156 6.61 -21.22 0.53
N ALA A 157 6.10 -20.25 -0.23
CA ALA A 157 5.65 -20.49 -1.59
C ALA A 157 6.84 -20.60 -2.57
N GLY A 158 6.78 -21.54 -3.53
CA GLY A 158 7.77 -21.68 -4.60
C GLY A 158 7.74 -20.53 -5.59
N ALA A 159 8.77 -20.38 -6.43
CA ALA A 159 8.89 -19.30 -7.41
C ALA A 159 7.69 -19.23 -8.38
N LEU A 160 7.24 -20.40 -8.89
CA LEU A 160 6.09 -20.48 -9.77
C LEU A 160 4.79 -20.01 -9.08
N ASP A 161 4.61 -20.38 -7.82
CA ASP A 161 3.46 -19.96 -7.02
C ASP A 161 3.44 -18.45 -6.80
N ARG A 162 4.60 -17.86 -6.49
CA ARG A 162 4.73 -16.39 -6.36
C ARG A 162 4.37 -15.70 -7.66
N ARG A 163 4.96 -16.15 -8.80
CA ARG A 163 4.65 -15.59 -10.12
C ARG A 163 3.15 -15.63 -10.44
N ARG A 164 2.48 -16.76 -10.18
CA ARG A 164 1.03 -16.90 -10.41
C ARG A 164 0.22 -15.94 -9.52
N ALA A 165 0.55 -15.84 -8.24
CA ALA A 165 -0.14 -14.94 -7.33
C ALA A 165 0.00 -13.46 -7.74
N VAL A 166 1.21 -13.03 -8.13
CA VAL A 166 1.47 -11.67 -8.60
C VAL A 166 0.73 -11.40 -9.92
N LYS A 167 0.80 -12.32 -10.91
CA LYS A 167 0.07 -12.17 -12.18
C LYS A 167 -1.44 -11.98 -11.92
N ALA A 168 -2.01 -12.78 -11.03
CA ALA A 168 -3.42 -12.65 -10.68
C ALA A 168 -3.73 -11.33 -9.97
N ALA A 169 -2.85 -10.85 -9.07
CA ALA A 169 -3.04 -9.58 -8.39
C ALA A 169 -3.03 -8.40 -9.37
N LEU A 170 -2.10 -8.38 -10.32
CA LEU A 170 -2.03 -7.37 -11.37
C LEU A 170 -3.30 -7.39 -12.25
N TRP A 171 -3.77 -8.59 -12.60
CA TRP A 171 -5.01 -8.74 -13.36
C TRP A 171 -6.23 -8.24 -12.57
N ILE A 172 -6.38 -8.65 -11.30
CA ILE A 172 -7.46 -8.16 -10.42
C ILE A 172 -7.42 -6.64 -10.29
N ASP A 173 -6.24 -6.05 -10.15
CA ASP A 173 -6.11 -4.59 -10.01
C ASP A 173 -6.56 -3.87 -11.29
N ALA A 174 -6.18 -4.36 -12.46
CA ALA A 174 -6.56 -3.80 -13.74
C ALA A 174 -8.08 -3.86 -13.99
N HIS A 175 -8.75 -4.96 -13.57
CA HIS A 175 -10.17 -5.21 -13.79
C HIS A 175 -11.05 -4.90 -12.55
N SER A 176 -10.48 -4.24 -11.53
CA SER A 176 -11.16 -4.07 -10.23
C SER A 176 -12.50 -3.33 -10.30
N HIS A 177 -12.71 -2.52 -11.33
CA HIS A 177 -13.97 -1.79 -11.57
C HIS A 177 -15.08 -2.66 -12.18
N GLU A 178 -14.74 -3.85 -12.67
CA GLU A 178 -15.65 -4.80 -13.28
C GLU A 178 -16.16 -5.85 -12.28
N SER A 179 -17.07 -6.73 -12.75
CA SER A 179 -17.49 -7.91 -11.99
C SER A 179 -16.41 -9.00 -12.07
N VAL A 180 -15.49 -9.00 -11.13
CA VAL A 180 -14.42 -10.00 -11.03
C VAL A 180 -14.91 -11.20 -10.22
N HIS A 181 -14.96 -12.37 -10.87
CA HIS A 181 -15.26 -13.65 -10.22
C HIS A 181 -13.98 -14.43 -9.91
N LEU A 182 -14.05 -15.28 -8.88
CA LEU A 182 -12.91 -16.11 -8.46
C LEU A 182 -12.42 -17.02 -9.58
N GLU A 183 -13.35 -17.57 -10.37
CA GLU A 183 -13.11 -18.44 -11.51
C GLU A 183 -12.29 -17.73 -12.59
N SER A 184 -12.64 -16.49 -12.92
CA SER A 184 -11.95 -15.69 -13.92
C SER A 184 -10.50 -15.41 -13.50
N ALA A 185 -10.29 -14.97 -12.27
CA ALA A 185 -8.97 -14.72 -11.73
C ALA A 185 -8.11 -16.00 -11.61
N ALA A 186 -8.72 -17.13 -11.31
CA ALA A 186 -8.06 -18.43 -11.24
C ALA A 186 -7.65 -18.93 -12.63
N SER A 187 -8.55 -18.77 -13.62
CA SER A 187 -8.32 -19.14 -15.02
C SER A 187 -7.16 -18.37 -15.64
N GLU A 188 -7.02 -17.08 -15.31
CA GLU A 188 -5.93 -16.21 -15.77
C GLU A 188 -4.53 -16.77 -15.45
N VAL A 189 -4.43 -17.57 -14.39
CA VAL A 189 -3.17 -18.18 -13.94
C VAL A 189 -3.14 -19.71 -14.07
N GLY A 190 -4.13 -20.30 -14.77
CA GLY A 190 -4.22 -21.73 -15.05
C GLY A 190 -4.41 -22.58 -13.80
N LEU A 191 -5.22 -22.12 -12.84
CA LEU A 191 -5.52 -22.82 -11.59
C LEU A 191 -7.02 -23.05 -11.41
N ARG A 192 -7.37 -24.11 -10.65
CA ARG A 192 -8.72 -24.29 -10.15
C ARG A 192 -9.01 -23.29 -9.04
N PRO A 193 -10.24 -22.77 -8.88
CA PRO A 193 -10.58 -21.69 -7.92
C PRO A 193 -10.11 -21.94 -6.50
N PHE A 194 -10.32 -23.12 -5.96
CA PHE A 194 -9.91 -23.44 -4.59
C PHE A 194 -8.38 -23.45 -4.41
N HIS A 195 -7.65 -23.97 -5.39
CA HIS A 195 -6.19 -23.95 -5.38
C HIS A 195 -5.64 -22.52 -5.48
N PHE A 196 -6.22 -21.73 -6.36
CA PHE A 196 -5.92 -20.32 -6.52
C PHE A 196 -6.15 -19.54 -5.22
N LEU A 197 -7.31 -19.70 -4.59
CA LEU A 197 -7.64 -19.03 -3.32
C LEU A 197 -6.55 -19.26 -2.25
N ARG A 198 -6.15 -20.53 -2.07
CA ARG A 198 -5.14 -20.90 -1.06
C ARG A 198 -3.75 -20.37 -1.42
N LEU A 199 -3.37 -20.49 -2.70
CA LEU A 199 -2.09 -20.00 -3.20
C LEU A 199 -1.97 -18.48 -3.03
N PHE A 200 -2.96 -17.75 -3.48
CA PHE A 200 -3.00 -16.28 -3.42
C PHE A 200 -2.90 -15.79 -1.98
N ALA A 201 -3.72 -16.34 -1.08
CA ALA A 201 -3.68 -15.97 0.35
C ALA A 201 -2.34 -16.33 1.01
N ARG A 202 -1.73 -17.45 0.66
CA ARG A 202 -0.42 -17.86 1.18
C ARG A 202 0.71 -16.93 0.74
N VAL A 203 0.69 -16.50 -0.53
CA VAL A 203 1.75 -15.64 -1.09
C VAL A 203 1.58 -14.18 -0.69
N LEU A 204 0.37 -13.63 -0.86
CA LEU A 204 0.10 -12.20 -0.71
C LEU A 204 -0.49 -11.82 0.66
N GLY A 205 -0.74 -12.80 1.53
CA GLY A 205 -1.26 -12.55 2.88
C GLY A 205 -2.71 -12.07 2.94
N VAL A 206 -3.41 -12.07 1.80
CA VAL A 206 -4.81 -11.64 1.66
C VAL A 206 -5.54 -12.52 0.66
N THR A 207 -6.86 -12.68 0.78
CA THR A 207 -7.64 -13.43 -0.22
C THR A 207 -7.83 -12.62 -1.50
N PRO A 208 -8.12 -13.25 -2.65
CA PRO A 208 -8.42 -12.55 -3.91
C PRO A 208 -9.54 -11.51 -3.76
N HIS A 209 -10.63 -11.87 -3.08
CA HIS A 209 -11.74 -10.95 -2.82
C HIS A 209 -11.33 -9.76 -1.92
N GLN A 210 -10.54 -10.01 -0.86
CA GLN A 210 -10.01 -8.92 -0.03
C GLN A 210 -9.11 -8.00 -0.86
N TYR A 211 -8.30 -8.55 -1.75
CA TYR A 211 -7.45 -7.76 -2.64
C TYR A 211 -8.28 -6.93 -3.62
N LEU A 212 -9.33 -7.52 -4.24
CA LEU A 212 -10.26 -6.82 -5.13
C LEU A 212 -10.92 -5.62 -4.42
N VAL A 213 -11.49 -5.84 -3.23
CA VAL A 213 -12.11 -4.76 -2.45
C VAL A 213 -11.11 -3.64 -2.15
N ARG A 214 -9.86 -3.99 -1.85
CA ARG A 214 -8.79 -3.03 -1.61
C ARG A 214 -8.40 -2.24 -2.85
N SER A 215 -8.34 -2.88 -4.01
CA SER A 215 -8.11 -2.20 -5.30
C SER A 215 -9.22 -1.20 -5.62
N ARG A 216 -10.48 -1.57 -5.36
CA ARG A 216 -11.63 -0.65 -5.48
C ARG A 216 -11.53 0.54 -4.54
N LEU A 217 -11.17 0.32 -3.28
CA LEU A 217 -11.00 1.39 -2.29
C LEU A 217 -9.87 2.35 -2.65
N ARG A 218 -8.74 1.84 -3.16
CA ARG A 218 -7.65 2.69 -3.68
C ARG A 218 -8.14 3.58 -4.81
N ARG A 219 -8.82 2.99 -5.80
CA ARG A 219 -9.38 3.75 -6.93
C ARG A 219 -10.39 4.79 -6.44
N ALA A 220 -11.27 4.44 -5.50
CA ALA A 220 -12.22 5.38 -4.90
C ALA A 220 -11.52 6.53 -4.19
N ALA A 221 -10.48 6.25 -3.39
CA ALA A 221 -9.73 7.30 -2.68
C ALA A 221 -9.08 8.30 -3.66
N ARG A 222 -8.52 7.82 -4.79
CA ARG A 222 -7.99 8.70 -5.84
C ARG A 222 -9.09 9.61 -6.43
N LEU A 223 -10.21 9.04 -6.84
CA LEU A 223 -11.33 9.80 -7.41
C LEU A 223 -11.95 10.79 -6.41
N LEU A 224 -12.02 10.42 -5.12
CA LEU A 224 -12.46 11.32 -4.05
C LEU A 224 -11.49 12.50 -3.86
N ALA A 225 -10.18 12.27 -3.94
CA ALA A 225 -9.17 13.33 -3.82
C ALA A 225 -9.23 14.29 -5.04
N GLU A 226 -9.50 13.80 -6.23
CA GLU A 226 -9.73 14.60 -7.45
C GLU A 226 -11.00 15.47 -7.34
N GLY A 227 -12.02 14.98 -6.65
CA GLY A 227 -13.20 15.76 -6.26
C GLY A 227 -14.22 16.07 -7.37
N ALA A 228 -14.01 15.57 -8.60
CA ALA A 228 -14.83 15.92 -9.76
C ALA A 228 -16.20 15.21 -9.80
N SER A 229 -16.26 13.95 -9.31
CA SER A 229 -17.46 13.09 -9.41
C SER A 229 -18.24 13.04 -8.10
N SER A 230 -19.54 12.72 -8.15
CA SER A 230 -20.33 12.49 -6.94
C SER A 230 -19.85 11.22 -6.18
N ILE A 231 -20.15 11.13 -4.88
CA ILE A 231 -19.78 9.94 -4.09
C ILE A 231 -20.52 8.70 -4.62
N THR A 232 -21.74 8.90 -5.11
CA THR A 232 -22.56 7.85 -5.70
C THR A 232 -21.94 7.32 -7.00
N ASP A 233 -21.57 8.21 -7.90
CA ASP A 233 -20.93 7.82 -9.17
C ASP A 233 -19.63 7.08 -8.90
N ILE A 234 -18.79 7.61 -8.01
CA ILE A 234 -17.53 6.95 -7.62
C ILE A 234 -17.78 5.53 -7.09
N ALA A 235 -18.81 5.32 -6.26
CA ALA A 235 -19.12 3.99 -5.73
C ALA A 235 -19.37 2.97 -6.86
N PHE A 236 -20.16 3.34 -7.86
CA PHE A 236 -20.46 2.46 -9.00
C PHE A 236 -19.27 2.34 -9.96
N ASP A 237 -18.58 3.42 -10.26
CA ASP A 237 -17.41 3.45 -11.16
C ASP A 237 -16.24 2.59 -10.66
N VAL A 238 -16.12 2.40 -9.36
CA VAL A 238 -15.09 1.51 -8.79
C VAL A 238 -15.56 0.08 -8.59
N GLY A 239 -16.82 -0.24 -8.96
CA GLY A 239 -17.37 -1.60 -8.97
C GLY A 239 -18.13 -2.03 -7.72
N PHE A 240 -18.58 -1.11 -6.83
CA PHE A 240 -19.52 -1.47 -5.77
C PHE A 240 -20.94 -1.58 -6.33
N GLY A 241 -21.68 -2.60 -5.90
CA GLY A 241 -23.06 -2.82 -6.33
C GLY A 241 -24.07 -1.89 -5.67
N ASP A 242 -23.74 -1.25 -4.54
CA ASP A 242 -24.57 -0.29 -3.85
C ASP A 242 -23.76 0.72 -3.03
N LEU A 243 -24.33 1.92 -2.88
CA LEU A 243 -23.72 3.04 -2.17
C LEU A 243 -23.53 2.76 -0.68
N SER A 244 -24.47 2.08 -0.03
CA SER A 244 -24.43 1.83 1.42
C SER A 244 -23.27 0.89 1.77
N ASN A 245 -23.06 -0.16 0.96
CA ASN A 245 -21.93 -1.07 1.11
C ASN A 245 -20.60 -0.33 0.87
N PHE A 246 -20.52 0.52 -0.16
CA PHE A 246 -19.35 1.35 -0.41
C PHE A 246 -19.02 2.22 0.79
N VAL A 247 -19.97 3.04 1.26
CA VAL A 247 -19.75 3.97 2.38
C VAL A 247 -19.31 3.24 3.64
N ARG A 248 -19.95 2.12 3.99
CA ARG A 248 -19.60 1.31 5.16
C ARG A 248 -18.21 0.68 5.03
N THR A 249 -17.88 0.15 3.85
CA THR A 249 -16.59 -0.50 3.59
C THR A 249 -15.46 0.52 3.58
N PHE A 250 -15.67 1.67 2.95
CA PHE A 250 -14.73 2.78 2.93
C PHE A 250 -14.50 3.32 4.35
N HIS A 251 -15.58 3.58 5.11
CA HIS A 251 -15.47 4.06 6.49
C HIS A 251 -14.70 3.08 7.38
N ARG A 252 -14.93 1.77 7.25
CA ARG A 252 -14.20 0.75 8.01
C ARG A 252 -12.71 0.76 7.67
N ALA A 253 -12.35 0.97 6.42
CA ALA A 253 -10.96 1.02 5.97
C ALA A 253 -10.26 2.34 6.36
N ALA A 254 -10.92 3.46 6.10
CA ALA A 254 -10.36 4.81 6.27
C ALA A 254 -10.54 5.38 7.68
N GLY A 255 -11.49 4.83 8.45
CA GLY A 255 -11.94 5.39 9.72
C GLY A 255 -12.73 6.71 9.57
N VAL A 256 -12.94 7.18 8.34
CA VAL A 256 -13.75 8.37 8.02
C VAL A 256 -14.66 8.07 6.84
N SER A 257 -15.79 8.80 6.72
CA SER A 257 -16.68 8.65 5.56
C SER A 257 -16.03 9.17 4.28
N PRO A 258 -16.47 8.72 3.08
CA PRO A 258 -15.97 9.23 1.80
C PRO A 258 -16.05 10.76 1.68
N GLY A 259 -17.14 11.37 2.20
CA GLY A 259 -17.30 12.82 2.20
C GLY A 259 -16.30 13.55 3.11
N ARG A 260 -16.01 13.01 4.29
CA ARG A 260 -14.97 13.55 5.16
C ARG A 260 -13.57 13.38 4.55
N PHE A 261 -13.30 12.24 3.92
CA PHE A 261 -12.04 12.00 3.21
C PHE A 261 -11.84 13.03 2.09
N ARG A 262 -12.87 13.28 1.25
CA ARG A 262 -12.81 14.29 0.19
C ARG A 262 -12.49 15.68 0.73
N ARG A 263 -13.12 16.10 1.85
CA ARG A 263 -12.83 17.40 2.47
C ARG A 263 -11.40 17.45 3.02
N ALA A 264 -10.95 16.39 3.67
CA ALA A 264 -9.58 16.29 4.15
C ALA A 264 -8.57 16.43 3.00
N ALA A 265 -8.79 15.76 1.88
CA ALA A 265 -7.94 15.86 0.68
C ALA A 265 -7.89 17.29 0.12
N LYS A 266 -8.96 18.08 0.32
CA LYS A 266 -9.05 19.51 -0.05
C LYS A 266 -8.59 20.47 1.06
N GLY A 267 -7.77 20.01 2.02
CA GLY A 267 -7.14 20.88 3.02
C GLY A 267 -7.91 21.15 4.31
N ASP A 268 -9.00 20.39 4.59
CA ASP A 268 -9.68 20.49 5.89
C ASP A 268 -8.82 19.86 6.99
N ARG A 269 -7.89 20.67 7.54
CA ARG A 269 -6.91 20.27 8.55
C ARG A 269 -7.52 19.76 9.85
N LYS A 270 -8.72 20.19 10.20
CA LYS A 270 -9.38 19.78 11.45
C LYS A 270 -9.60 18.27 11.50
N ILE A 271 -9.97 17.66 10.39
CA ILE A 271 -10.19 16.22 10.27
C ILE A 271 -8.88 15.43 10.46
N LEU A 272 -7.76 15.98 10.02
CA LEU A 272 -6.43 15.35 10.14
C LEU A 272 -5.85 15.52 11.54
N GLN A 273 -6.04 16.71 12.14
CA GLN A 273 -5.57 16.99 13.50
C GLN A 273 -6.29 16.14 14.56
N GLU A 274 -7.60 15.91 14.41
CA GLU A 274 -8.36 15.00 15.25
C GLU A 274 -7.75 13.57 15.23
N ARG A 275 -7.32 13.11 14.04
CA ARG A 275 -6.68 11.79 13.87
C ARG A 275 -5.26 11.71 14.38
N LEU A 276 -4.46 12.79 14.24
CA LEU A 276 -3.13 12.88 14.85
C LEU A 276 -3.23 12.87 16.37
N ALA A 277 -4.20 13.59 16.94
CA ALA A 277 -4.42 13.60 18.39
C ALA A 277 -4.85 12.24 18.94
N GLU A 278 -5.73 11.50 18.22
CA GLU A 278 -6.12 10.13 18.58
C GLU A 278 -4.94 9.15 18.50
N ALA A 279 -4.06 9.30 17.51
CA ALA A 279 -2.88 8.44 17.33
C ALA A 279 -1.77 8.68 18.37
N VAL A 280 -1.71 9.86 18.98
CA VAL A 280 -0.73 10.21 20.01
C VAL A 280 -1.26 9.91 21.43
N ALA A 281 -2.59 9.82 21.60
CA ALA A 281 -3.25 9.60 22.90
C ALA A 281 -3.52 8.12 23.24
N GLY A 282 -3.27 7.16 22.33
CA GLY A 282 -3.41 5.71 22.53
C GLY A 282 -2.06 5.00 22.52
#